data_0523fcc2ab6ec15f7e2364d4c79bba14
#
_entry.id   0523fcc2ab6ec15f7e2364d4c79bba14
#
_cell.length_a   1.000
_cell.length_b   1.000
_cell.length_c   1.000
_cell.angle_alpha   90.00
_cell.angle_beta   90.00
_cell.angle_gamma   90.00
#
_symmetry.space_group_name_H-M   'P 1'
#
loop_
_entity.id
_entity.type
_entity.pdbx_description
1 polymer ?
#
loop_
_entity_poly.entity_id
_entity_poly.type
_entity_poly.pdbx_seq_one_letter_code
_entity_poly.pdbx_strand_id
1 'polypeptide(L)'
;MYLSLATEAQKQQRDLLTHAAWGQTLSVAEFAAREQRLRAHPWTAAGMRTWLLTREPQGGGEVLASCETFHNDSFLRTPGGALEAGDSWSIASVYTEERLRGRGHAARLMALLASHLEGASPRAHAAVLFSDVGAALYQRSGYREAQAWDWVLPAVAGSAAAGVDALLQDADVARTLAGMRRPEAPFFLWPSAAQLDWHLERERIYAELHGRPRPGACGARAGEASALWAMVAKTRQLVVLMLDARTPAQAHALLRAAAQVAHRAGLSRVVLWEEPGTPALVQGLAGAERVAREDALPMLRPLRPGLPPVEQVPFPRGLWV
;
A
#
# COMPACT_ATOMS: atom_id res chain seq x y z
N MET A 1 -18.54 -11.96 -21.26
CA MET A 1 -17.72 -10.96 -20.57
C MET A 1 -16.30 -11.47 -20.48
N TYR A 2 -15.35 -10.66 -20.82
CA TYR A 2 -13.95 -11.03 -21.03
C TYR A 2 -13.05 -10.18 -20.15
N LEU A 3 -11.99 -10.77 -19.61
CA LEU A 3 -10.89 -10.06 -18.95
C LEU A 3 -9.87 -9.67 -20.01
N SER A 4 -9.52 -8.39 -20.06
CA SER A 4 -8.58 -7.86 -21.06
C SER A 4 -7.64 -6.84 -20.44
N LEU A 5 -6.44 -6.70 -20.98
CA LEU A 5 -5.54 -5.60 -20.63
C LEU A 5 -6.02 -4.31 -21.30
N ALA A 6 -5.97 -3.21 -20.56
CA ALA A 6 -6.31 -1.89 -21.07
C ALA A 6 -5.23 -1.36 -22.02
N THR A 7 -5.64 -0.75 -23.12
CA THR A 7 -4.79 0.11 -23.95
C THR A 7 -4.52 1.44 -23.26
N GLU A 8 -3.53 2.20 -23.73
CA GLU A 8 -3.24 3.54 -23.15
C GLU A 8 -4.44 4.50 -23.25
N ALA A 9 -5.18 4.46 -24.36
CA ALA A 9 -6.40 5.24 -24.52
C ALA A 9 -7.48 4.86 -23.50
N GLN A 10 -7.63 3.56 -23.22
CA GLN A 10 -8.58 3.07 -22.21
C GLN A 10 -8.16 3.42 -20.79
N LYS A 11 -6.86 3.44 -20.48
CA LYS A 11 -6.35 3.93 -19.19
C LYS A 11 -6.68 5.40 -18.99
N GLN A 12 -6.43 6.23 -20.01
CA GLN A 12 -6.77 7.68 -19.97
C GLN A 12 -8.27 7.90 -19.78
N GLN A 13 -9.11 7.17 -20.52
CA GLN A 13 -10.57 7.23 -20.33
C GLN A 13 -10.99 6.83 -18.91
N ARG A 14 -10.37 5.77 -18.37
CA ARG A 14 -10.59 5.32 -16.99
C ARG A 14 -10.24 6.40 -15.97
N ASP A 15 -9.15 7.13 -16.16
CA ASP A 15 -8.77 8.23 -15.26
C ASP A 15 -9.89 9.28 -15.17
N LEU A 16 -10.47 9.65 -16.31
CA LEU A 16 -11.60 10.59 -16.33
C LEU A 16 -12.82 10.07 -15.57
N LEU A 17 -13.15 8.78 -15.74
CA LEU A 17 -14.30 8.15 -15.09
C LEU A 17 -14.09 7.96 -13.57
N THR A 18 -12.88 7.70 -13.15
CA THR A 18 -12.56 7.45 -11.73
C THR A 18 -12.29 8.70 -10.92
N HIS A 19 -12.19 9.87 -11.56
CA HIS A 19 -12.02 11.17 -10.89
C HIS A 19 -13.07 11.40 -9.80
N ALA A 20 -14.34 11.14 -10.08
CA ALA A 20 -15.43 11.32 -9.10
C ALA A 20 -15.22 10.48 -7.81
N ALA A 21 -14.57 9.31 -7.93
CA ALA A 21 -14.31 8.44 -6.79
C ALA A 21 -13.03 8.82 -6.03
N TRP A 22 -11.96 9.23 -6.72
CA TRP A 22 -10.63 9.39 -6.13
C TRP A 22 -9.93 10.72 -6.41
N GLY A 23 -10.49 11.58 -7.26
CA GLY A 23 -9.93 12.89 -7.62
C GLY A 23 -10.05 13.93 -6.51
N GLN A 24 -11.17 13.92 -5.82
CA GLN A 24 -11.51 14.75 -4.65
C GLN A 24 -11.14 16.24 -4.76
N THR A 25 -9.96 16.64 -4.24
CA THR A 25 -9.52 18.04 -4.25
C THR A 25 -8.80 18.46 -5.53
N LEU A 26 -8.61 17.54 -6.47
CA LEU A 26 -7.96 17.80 -7.75
C LEU A 26 -9.02 18.07 -8.84
N SER A 27 -8.72 18.96 -9.78
CA SER A 27 -9.47 19.02 -11.03
C SER A 27 -9.30 17.74 -11.84
N VAL A 28 -10.17 17.50 -12.82
CA VAL A 28 -10.08 16.31 -13.70
C VAL A 28 -8.71 16.25 -14.39
N ALA A 29 -8.20 17.40 -14.84
CA ALA A 29 -6.90 17.48 -15.53
C ALA A 29 -5.73 17.16 -14.58
N GLU A 30 -5.73 17.70 -13.37
CA GLU A 30 -4.71 17.42 -12.34
C GLU A 30 -4.75 15.95 -11.92
N PHE A 31 -5.93 15.39 -11.77
CA PHE A 31 -6.09 13.96 -11.44
C PHE A 31 -5.54 13.08 -12.55
N ALA A 32 -5.90 13.33 -13.82
CA ALA A 32 -5.39 12.57 -14.96
C ALA A 32 -3.86 12.69 -15.09
N ALA A 33 -3.31 13.89 -14.89
CA ALA A 33 -1.85 14.10 -14.88
C ALA A 33 -1.16 13.35 -13.73
N ARG A 34 -1.76 13.32 -12.53
CA ARG A 34 -1.27 12.53 -11.40
C ARG A 34 -1.23 11.04 -11.74
N GLU A 35 -2.32 10.49 -12.29
CA GLU A 35 -2.41 9.08 -12.66
C GLU A 35 -1.36 8.71 -13.71
N GLN A 36 -1.19 9.55 -14.72
CA GLN A 36 -0.18 9.37 -15.76
C GLN A 36 1.23 9.37 -15.16
N ARG A 37 1.55 10.33 -14.28
CA ARG A 37 2.86 10.44 -13.63
C ARG A 37 3.14 9.23 -12.73
N LEU A 38 2.16 8.79 -11.94
CA LEU A 38 2.27 7.60 -11.09
C LEU A 38 2.43 6.32 -11.90
N ARG A 39 1.78 6.18 -13.05
CA ARG A 39 1.97 5.04 -13.97
C ARG A 39 3.33 5.05 -14.66
N ALA A 40 3.91 6.22 -14.90
CA ALA A 40 5.23 6.35 -15.51
C ALA A 40 6.38 6.08 -14.52
N HIS A 41 6.10 6.01 -13.21
CA HIS A 41 7.10 5.70 -12.20
C HIS A 41 7.74 4.31 -12.47
N PRO A 42 9.06 4.12 -12.29
CA PRO A 42 9.74 2.88 -12.65
C PRO A 42 9.11 1.60 -12.09
N TRP A 43 8.65 1.64 -10.84
CA TRP A 43 7.98 0.48 -10.23
C TRP A 43 6.67 0.10 -10.91
N THR A 44 5.80 1.07 -11.16
CA THR A 44 4.51 0.84 -11.83
C THR A 44 4.66 0.55 -13.32
N ALA A 45 5.58 1.22 -14.00
CA ALA A 45 5.88 0.93 -15.40
C ALA A 45 6.33 -0.54 -15.61
N ALA A 46 7.08 -1.11 -14.68
CA ALA A 46 7.53 -2.49 -14.73
C ALA A 46 6.45 -3.50 -14.32
N GLY A 47 5.73 -3.25 -13.21
CA GLY A 47 4.92 -4.25 -12.52
C GLY A 47 3.41 -4.04 -12.51
N MET A 48 2.92 -2.87 -12.92
CA MET A 48 1.49 -2.57 -12.93
C MET A 48 0.81 -3.06 -14.21
N ARG A 49 -0.43 -3.56 -14.07
CA ARG A 49 -1.32 -3.88 -15.20
C ARG A 49 -2.71 -3.34 -14.89
N THR A 50 -3.36 -2.71 -15.88
CA THR A 50 -4.76 -2.29 -15.81
C THR A 50 -5.63 -3.29 -16.52
N TRP A 51 -6.60 -3.83 -15.81
CA TRP A 51 -7.53 -4.87 -16.29
C TRP A 51 -8.92 -4.31 -16.49
N LEU A 52 -9.56 -4.74 -17.56
CA LEU A 52 -10.92 -4.40 -17.92
C LEU A 52 -11.79 -5.66 -17.99
N LEU A 53 -13.00 -5.55 -17.50
CA LEU A 53 -14.11 -6.46 -17.82
C LEU A 53 -14.88 -5.85 -18.98
N THR A 54 -14.91 -6.51 -20.12
CA THR A 54 -15.57 -6.01 -21.33
C THR A 54 -16.64 -6.97 -21.87
N ARG A 55 -17.55 -6.44 -22.68
CA ARG A 55 -18.57 -7.29 -23.32
C ARG A 55 -17.99 -8.17 -24.42
N GLU A 56 -16.98 -7.68 -25.09
CA GLU A 56 -16.32 -8.33 -26.22
C GLU A 56 -14.87 -8.69 -25.87
N PRO A 57 -14.26 -9.68 -26.57
CA PRO A 57 -12.86 -10.03 -26.35
C PRO A 57 -11.91 -8.88 -26.71
N GLN A 58 -10.67 -9.00 -26.28
CA GLN A 58 -9.56 -8.05 -26.56
C GLN A 58 -9.84 -6.60 -26.15
N GLY A 59 -10.67 -6.40 -25.13
CA GLY A 59 -10.98 -5.05 -24.64
C GLY A 59 -12.04 -4.31 -25.47
N GLY A 60 -12.71 -4.99 -26.39
CA GLY A 60 -13.77 -4.43 -27.22
C GLY A 60 -15.10 -4.23 -26.48
N GLY A 61 -15.96 -3.40 -27.07
CA GLY A 61 -17.27 -3.10 -26.55
C GLY A 61 -17.24 -2.26 -25.27
N GLU A 62 -18.32 -2.33 -24.50
CA GLU A 62 -18.49 -1.55 -23.26
C GLU A 62 -17.60 -2.10 -22.15
N VAL A 63 -16.88 -1.19 -21.47
CA VAL A 63 -16.14 -1.50 -20.23
C VAL A 63 -17.15 -1.54 -19.06
N LEU A 64 -17.25 -2.69 -18.42
CA LEU A 64 -18.21 -2.95 -17.35
C LEU A 64 -17.63 -2.74 -15.95
N ALA A 65 -16.35 -3.04 -15.79
CA ALA A 65 -15.56 -2.82 -14.57
C ALA A 65 -14.07 -2.79 -14.91
N SER A 66 -13.26 -2.24 -14.01
CA SER A 66 -11.81 -2.21 -14.14
C SER A 66 -11.12 -2.38 -12.80
N CYS A 67 -9.85 -2.78 -12.80
CA CYS A 67 -8.97 -2.75 -11.64
C CYS A 67 -7.51 -2.67 -12.08
N GLU A 68 -6.62 -2.53 -11.12
CA GLU A 68 -5.17 -2.52 -11.31
C GLU A 68 -4.53 -3.63 -10.50
N THR A 69 -3.48 -4.23 -11.04
CA THR A 69 -2.62 -5.17 -10.31
C THR A 69 -1.20 -4.65 -10.30
N PHE A 70 -0.51 -4.84 -9.18
CA PHE A 70 0.88 -4.45 -8.98
C PHE A 70 1.66 -5.68 -8.52
N HIS A 71 2.72 -6.03 -9.22
CA HIS A 71 3.58 -7.14 -8.85
C HIS A 71 4.38 -6.81 -7.59
N ASN A 72 4.47 -7.80 -6.67
CA ASN A 72 5.25 -7.73 -5.45
C ASN A 72 6.06 -9.00 -5.27
N ASP A 73 7.27 -8.85 -4.72
CA ASP A 73 8.02 -9.97 -4.20
C ASP A 73 7.36 -10.50 -2.93
N SER A 74 7.30 -11.81 -2.80
CA SER A 74 6.79 -12.47 -1.60
C SER A 74 7.67 -13.66 -1.21
N PHE A 75 7.62 -14.03 0.06
CA PHE A 75 8.49 -15.03 0.64
C PHE A 75 7.69 -15.98 1.52
N LEU A 76 7.82 -17.26 1.25
CA LEU A 76 7.26 -18.34 2.06
C LEU A 76 8.39 -19.00 2.84
N ARG A 77 8.24 -19.12 4.16
CA ARG A 77 9.22 -19.78 5.01
C ARG A 77 8.96 -21.27 5.00
N THR A 78 9.95 -22.03 4.56
CA THR A 78 9.89 -23.50 4.60
C THR A 78 9.99 -24.03 6.04
N PRO A 79 9.59 -25.29 6.31
CA PRO A 79 9.78 -25.89 7.64
C PRO A 79 11.23 -25.88 8.13
N GLY A 80 12.22 -25.87 7.23
CA GLY A 80 13.65 -25.75 7.55
C GLY A 80 14.12 -24.30 7.76
N GLY A 81 13.23 -23.30 7.74
CA GLY A 81 13.53 -21.87 7.98
C GLY A 81 14.03 -21.10 6.76
N ALA A 82 14.31 -21.76 5.62
CA ALA A 82 14.70 -21.08 4.40
C ALA A 82 13.54 -20.28 3.79
N LEU A 83 13.85 -19.21 3.07
CA LEU A 83 12.86 -18.41 2.36
C LEU A 83 12.75 -18.84 0.89
N GLU A 84 11.57 -19.28 0.49
CA GLU A 84 11.20 -19.50 -0.91
C GLU A 84 10.65 -18.19 -1.47
N ALA A 85 11.33 -17.62 -2.45
CA ALA A 85 10.89 -16.41 -3.14
C ALA A 85 9.80 -16.73 -4.17
N GLY A 86 8.80 -15.87 -4.26
CA GLY A 86 7.71 -16.00 -5.24
C GLY A 86 7.05 -14.69 -5.58
N ASP A 87 6.04 -14.78 -6.42
CA ASP A 87 5.33 -13.66 -7.00
C ASP A 87 3.96 -13.51 -6.33
N SER A 88 3.63 -12.28 -5.94
CA SER A 88 2.31 -11.90 -5.44
C SER A 88 1.84 -10.63 -6.13
N TRP A 89 0.54 -10.34 -6.04
CA TRP A 89 -0.04 -9.16 -6.68
C TRP A 89 -0.89 -8.39 -5.69
N SER A 90 -0.62 -7.09 -5.54
CA SER A 90 -1.58 -6.17 -4.93
C SER A 90 -2.63 -5.79 -5.96
N ILE A 91 -3.91 -5.79 -5.57
CA ILE A 91 -5.02 -5.35 -6.40
C ILE A 91 -5.56 -4.06 -5.83
N ALA A 92 -5.72 -3.06 -6.68
CA ALA A 92 -6.23 -1.76 -6.31
C ALA A 92 -7.23 -1.21 -7.32
N SER A 93 -7.84 -0.11 -6.96
CA SER A 93 -8.67 0.69 -7.86
C SER A 93 -9.76 -0.12 -8.56
N VAL A 94 -10.41 -1.05 -7.85
CA VAL A 94 -11.55 -1.81 -8.37
C VAL A 94 -12.73 -0.84 -8.55
N TYR A 95 -13.12 -0.64 -9.80
CA TYR A 95 -14.13 0.37 -10.16
C TYR A 95 -15.20 -0.20 -11.08
N THR A 96 -16.43 0.17 -10.80
CA THR A 96 -17.59 -0.02 -11.69
C THR A 96 -18.30 1.32 -11.79
N GLU A 97 -18.50 1.78 -13.01
CA GLU A 97 -19.22 3.01 -13.28
C GLU A 97 -20.63 2.98 -12.65
N GLU A 98 -21.09 4.10 -12.09
CA GLU A 98 -22.28 4.14 -11.25
C GLU A 98 -23.51 3.55 -11.93
N ARG A 99 -23.76 3.88 -13.20
CA ARG A 99 -24.87 3.35 -14.01
C ARG A 99 -24.84 1.82 -14.20
N LEU A 100 -23.69 1.18 -13.95
CA LEU A 100 -23.46 -0.26 -14.11
C LEU A 100 -23.40 -1.01 -12.78
N ARG A 101 -23.46 -0.31 -11.64
CA ARG A 101 -23.41 -0.92 -10.30
C ARG A 101 -24.62 -1.81 -10.05
N GLY A 102 -24.52 -2.69 -9.05
CA GLY A 102 -25.58 -3.62 -8.66
C GLY A 102 -25.77 -4.81 -9.60
N ARG A 103 -25.01 -4.91 -10.72
CA ARG A 103 -25.16 -5.96 -11.75
C ARG A 103 -24.08 -7.07 -11.63
N GLY A 104 -23.29 -7.07 -10.56
CA GLY A 104 -22.28 -8.11 -10.32
C GLY A 104 -20.99 -7.99 -11.14
N HIS A 105 -20.75 -6.86 -11.84
CA HIS A 105 -19.59 -6.71 -12.74
C HIS A 105 -18.26 -6.74 -11.98
N ALA A 106 -18.15 -6.06 -10.83
CA ALA A 106 -16.95 -6.11 -10.01
C ALA A 106 -16.65 -7.53 -9.51
N ALA A 107 -17.65 -8.27 -9.04
CA ALA A 107 -17.47 -9.66 -8.62
C ALA A 107 -17.02 -10.56 -9.80
N ARG A 108 -17.58 -10.35 -10.99
CA ARG A 108 -17.16 -11.09 -12.20
C ARG A 108 -15.75 -10.76 -12.61
N LEU A 109 -15.35 -9.49 -12.58
CA LEU A 109 -13.97 -9.05 -12.82
C LEU A 109 -13.00 -9.76 -11.86
N MET A 110 -13.30 -9.70 -10.55
CA MET A 110 -12.45 -10.30 -9.52
C MET A 110 -12.31 -11.82 -9.67
N ALA A 111 -13.39 -12.52 -10.04
CA ALA A 111 -13.35 -13.95 -10.28
C ALA A 111 -12.46 -14.32 -11.49
N LEU A 112 -12.60 -13.60 -12.59
CA LEU A 112 -11.78 -13.82 -13.79
C LEU A 112 -10.30 -13.48 -13.53
N LEU A 113 -10.05 -12.36 -12.84
CA LEU A 113 -8.69 -11.96 -12.47
C LEU A 113 -8.05 -13.00 -11.55
N ALA A 114 -8.77 -13.50 -10.57
CA ALA A 114 -8.29 -14.52 -9.66
C ALA A 114 -7.82 -15.77 -10.41
N SER A 115 -8.64 -16.28 -11.35
CA SER A 115 -8.27 -17.42 -12.19
C SER A 115 -7.07 -17.12 -13.10
N HIS A 116 -6.96 -15.88 -13.60
CA HIS A 116 -5.81 -15.45 -14.39
C HIS A 116 -4.51 -15.46 -13.55
N LEU A 117 -4.57 -14.92 -12.33
CA LEU A 117 -3.39 -14.82 -11.46
C LEU A 117 -2.89 -16.19 -10.96
N GLU A 118 -3.75 -17.19 -10.81
CA GLU A 118 -3.34 -18.58 -10.50
C GLU A 118 -2.37 -19.15 -11.53
N GLY A 119 -2.51 -18.77 -12.80
CA GLY A 119 -1.63 -19.19 -13.90
C GLY A 119 -0.57 -18.18 -14.32
N ALA A 120 -0.51 -17.00 -13.67
CA ALA A 120 0.34 -15.89 -14.11
C ALA A 120 1.84 -16.15 -13.89
N SER A 121 2.18 -17.00 -12.91
CA SER A 121 3.56 -17.38 -12.59
C SER A 121 3.60 -18.78 -11.97
N PRO A 122 4.61 -19.60 -12.31
CA PRO A 122 4.84 -20.87 -11.62
C PRO A 122 5.23 -20.70 -10.14
N ARG A 123 5.62 -19.48 -9.74
CA ARG A 123 5.97 -19.09 -8.37
C ARG A 123 4.89 -18.23 -7.70
N ALA A 124 3.66 -18.23 -8.22
CA ALA A 124 2.56 -17.46 -7.66
C ALA A 124 2.28 -17.89 -6.22
N HIS A 125 2.26 -16.92 -5.29
CA HIS A 125 1.94 -17.14 -3.89
C HIS A 125 0.55 -16.64 -3.54
N ALA A 126 0.28 -15.34 -3.69
CA ALA A 126 -0.95 -14.71 -3.22
C ALA A 126 -1.37 -13.50 -4.06
N ALA A 127 -2.67 -13.19 -4.02
CA ALA A 127 -3.19 -11.88 -4.36
C ALA A 127 -3.66 -11.19 -3.08
N VAL A 128 -3.31 -9.91 -2.92
CA VAL A 128 -3.66 -9.09 -1.76
C VAL A 128 -4.38 -7.84 -2.20
N LEU A 129 -5.22 -7.29 -1.33
CA LEU A 129 -5.85 -5.99 -1.53
C LEU A 129 -6.14 -5.34 -0.19
N PHE A 130 -6.42 -4.04 -0.22
CA PHE A 130 -6.82 -3.26 0.94
C PHE A 130 -8.18 -2.63 0.64
N SER A 131 -9.23 -3.17 1.27
CA SER A 131 -10.63 -2.84 0.95
C SER A 131 -11.14 -1.64 1.72
N ASP A 132 -11.73 -0.67 0.99
CA ASP A 132 -12.49 0.46 1.55
C ASP A 132 -14.02 0.19 1.54
N VAL A 133 -14.46 -0.94 0.97
CA VAL A 133 -15.89 -1.28 0.81
C VAL A 133 -16.28 -2.54 1.57
N GLY A 134 -15.44 -2.99 2.50
CA GLY A 134 -15.63 -4.21 3.27
C GLY A 134 -15.34 -5.50 2.48
N ALA A 135 -15.55 -6.64 3.12
CA ALA A 135 -15.10 -7.94 2.64
C ALA A 135 -16.03 -8.61 1.63
N ALA A 136 -17.34 -8.35 1.67
CA ALA A 136 -18.36 -9.15 1.01
C ALA A 136 -18.16 -9.33 -0.50
N LEU A 137 -17.65 -8.29 -1.20
CA LEU A 137 -17.34 -8.35 -2.62
C LEU A 137 -16.21 -9.37 -2.90
N TYR A 138 -15.16 -9.32 -2.13
CA TYR A 138 -13.91 -10.04 -2.38
C TYR A 138 -13.94 -11.47 -1.83
N GLN A 139 -14.66 -11.71 -0.74
CA GLN A 139 -14.85 -13.05 -0.17
C GLN A 139 -15.43 -14.04 -1.19
N ARG A 140 -16.32 -13.58 -2.09
CA ARG A 140 -16.88 -14.37 -3.19
C ARG A 140 -15.82 -14.87 -4.19
N SER A 141 -14.67 -14.19 -4.22
CA SER A 141 -13.53 -14.56 -5.06
C SER A 141 -12.39 -15.21 -4.24
N GLY A 142 -12.68 -15.71 -3.04
CA GLY A 142 -11.75 -16.46 -2.22
C GLY A 142 -10.79 -15.63 -1.37
N TYR A 143 -10.98 -14.30 -1.26
CA TYR A 143 -10.22 -13.47 -0.34
C TYR A 143 -10.70 -13.66 1.09
N ARG A 144 -9.76 -13.65 2.02
CA ARG A 144 -10.03 -13.65 3.47
C ARG A 144 -9.54 -12.34 4.05
N GLU A 145 -10.32 -11.75 4.92
CA GLU A 145 -10.02 -10.48 5.61
C GLU A 145 -9.30 -10.77 6.93
N ALA A 146 -8.28 -9.97 7.24
CA ALA A 146 -7.72 -9.86 8.57
C ALA A 146 -8.27 -8.64 9.30
N GLN A 147 -8.45 -8.76 10.61
CA GLN A 147 -8.68 -7.58 11.45
C GLN A 147 -7.47 -6.66 11.36
N ALA A 148 -7.72 -5.36 11.30
CA ALA A 148 -6.69 -4.36 11.13
C ALA A 148 -6.85 -3.24 12.16
N TRP A 149 -5.71 -2.73 12.62
CA TRP A 149 -5.61 -1.68 13.61
C TRP A 149 -4.57 -0.66 13.17
N ASP A 150 -4.79 0.57 13.56
CA ASP A 150 -3.83 1.66 13.44
C ASP A 150 -3.35 2.10 14.81
N TRP A 151 -2.06 2.38 14.92
CA TRP A 151 -1.51 3.18 15.99
C TRP A 151 -1.43 4.63 15.52
N VAL A 152 -2.14 5.51 16.20
CA VAL A 152 -2.27 6.92 15.86
C VAL A 152 -1.57 7.76 16.94
N LEU A 153 -0.66 8.63 16.50
CA LEU A 153 0.05 9.56 17.38
C LEU A 153 -0.21 11.00 16.93
N PRO A 154 -0.45 11.96 17.84
CA PRO A 154 -0.51 13.36 17.47
C PRO A 154 0.83 13.87 16.95
N ALA A 155 0.79 14.76 15.98
CA ALA A 155 1.97 15.52 15.60
C ALA A 155 2.33 16.50 16.72
N VAL A 156 3.57 16.48 17.22
CA VAL A 156 3.99 17.26 18.38
C VAL A 156 5.23 18.07 18.10
N ALA A 157 5.31 19.27 18.65
CA ALA A 157 6.54 20.07 18.63
C ALA A 157 7.62 19.38 19.47
N GLY A 158 8.86 19.56 19.09
CA GLY A 158 10.01 19.03 19.82
C GLY A 158 11.29 19.02 18.99
N SER A 159 12.40 18.75 19.64
CA SER A 159 13.69 18.50 19.02
C SER A 159 13.91 16.99 18.84
N ALA A 160 14.70 16.63 17.85
CA ALA A 160 15.12 15.23 17.65
C ALA A 160 15.77 14.69 18.95
N ALA A 161 15.38 13.46 19.31
CA ALA A 161 16.01 12.79 20.44
C ALA A 161 17.48 12.50 20.11
N ALA A 162 18.34 12.55 21.14
CA ALA A 162 19.74 12.18 20.97
C ALA A 162 19.85 10.75 20.42
N GLY A 163 20.75 10.55 19.45
CA GLY A 163 20.96 9.24 18.80
C GLY A 163 19.87 8.84 17.77
N VAL A 164 19.04 9.80 17.32
CA VAL A 164 18.12 9.61 16.22
C VAL A 164 18.53 10.48 15.04
N ASP A 165 18.92 9.84 13.94
CA ASP A 165 19.35 10.48 12.71
C ASP A 165 18.20 10.53 11.70
N ALA A 166 17.90 11.73 11.17
CA ALA A 166 16.91 11.90 10.12
C ALA A 166 17.46 11.43 8.76
N LEU A 167 16.63 10.73 7.99
CA LEU A 167 16.90 10.36 6.60
C LEU A 167 16.36 11.47 5.70
N LEU A 168 17.27 12.29 5.15
CA LEU A 168 16.90 13.55 4.49
C LEU A 168 16.67 13.42 3.00
N GLN A 169 17.15 12.34 2.38
CA GLN A 169 17.11 12.15 0.93
C GLN A 169 16.31 10.91 0.56
N ASP A 170 15.55 10.99 -0.51
CA ASP A 170 14.80 9.87 -1.05
C ASP A 170 15.74 8.68 -1.39
N ALA A 171 17.00 8.94 -1.76
CA ALA A 171 18.04 7.92 -1.97
C ALA A 171 18.38 7.12 -0.69
N ASP A 172 18.10 7.63 0.50
CA ASP A 172 18.29 6.91 1.76
C ASP A 172 17.33 5.73 1.92
N VAL A 173 16.17 5.75 1.22
CA VAL A 173 15.14 4.71 1.28
C VAL A 173 15.70 3.36 0.89
N ALA A 174 16.39 3.26 -0.25
CA ALA A 174 16.95 1.99 -0.74
C ALA A 174 17.97 1.40 0.23
N ARG A 175 18.88 2.24 0.74
CA ARG A 175 19.92 1.83 1.70
C ARG A 175 19.29 1.38 3.02
N THR A 176 18.30 2.12 3.51
CA THR A 176 17.62 1.80 4.77
C THR A 176 16.84 0.50 4.64
N LEU A 177 16.03 0.34 3.57
CA LEU A 177 15.27 -0.89 3.33
C LEU A 177 16.17 -2.12 3.21
N ALA A 178 17.33 -1.99 2.54
CA ALA A 178 18.31 -3.08 2.42
C ALA A 178 18.88 -3.53 3.79
N GLY A 179 18.95 -2.63 4.76
CA GLY A 179 19.37 -2.92 6.13
C GLY A 179 18.25 -3.42 7.05
N MET A 180 16.98 -3.30 6.66
CA MET A 180 15.85 -3.76 7.48
C MET A 180 15.76 -5.28 7.51
N ARG A 181 15.40 -5.81 8.68
CA ARG A 181 15.18 -7.25 8.88
C ARG A 181 13.90 -7.69 8.18
N ARG A 182 13.97 -8.86 7.58
CA ARG A 182 12.78 -9.55 7.07
C ARG A 182 11.93 -10.04 8.24
N PRO A 183 10.58 -10.04 8.11
CA PRO A 183 9.69 -10.59 9.12
C PRO A 183 9.98 -12.08 9.40
N GLU A 184 9.78 -12.50 10.65
CA GLU A 184 9.84 -13.92 11.03
C GLU A 184 8.53 -14.68 10.70
N ALA A 185 7.56 -14.00 10.10
CA ALA A 185 6.28 -14.58 9.69
C ALA A 185 6.47 -15.76 8.71
N PRO A 186 5.56 -16.75 8.73
CA PRO A 186 5.61 -17.89 7.79
C PRO A 186 5.50 -17.48 6.33
N PHE A 187 4.76 -16.40 6.05
CA PHE A 187 4.62 -15.80 4.73
C PHE A 187 4.55 -14.28 4.86
N PHE A 188 5.20 -13.58 3.94
CA PHE A 188 5.15 -12.12 3.88
C PHE A 188 5.43 -11.60 2.46
N LEU A 189 4.89 -10.43 2.15
CA LEU A 189 5.29 -9.61 1.01
C LEU A 189 6.33 -8.60 1.50
N TRP A 190 7.28 -8.25 0.62
CA TRP A 190 8.30 -7.25 0.97
C TRP A 190 8.35 -6.17 -0.11
N PRO A 191 8.05 -4.92 0.24
CA PRO A 191 8.07 -3.86 -0.75
C PRO A 191 9.49 -3.65 -1.30
N SER A 192 9.59 -3.32 -2.56
CA SER A 192 10.85 -2.88 -3.16
C SER A 192 11.15 -1.43 -2.79
N ALA A 193 12.42 -1.01 -2.91
CA ALA A 193 12.77 0.39 -2.74
C ALA A 193 12.03 1.30 -3.74
N ALA A 194 11.82 0.83 -4.96
CA ALA A 194 11.05 1.55 -5.97
C ALA A 194 9.57 1.67 -5.61
N GLN A 195 8.98 0.67 -4.93
CA GLN A 195 7.62 0.77 -4.40
C GLN A 195 7.51 1.82 -3.30
N LEU A 196 8.47 1.88 -2.39
CA LEU A 196 8.50 2.91 -1.34
C LEU A 196 8.74 4.31 -1.94
N ASP A 197 9.60 4.43 -2.96
CA ASP A 197 9.80 5.70 -3.68
C ASP A 197 8.52 6.15 -4.42
N TRP A 198 7.70 5.22 -4.88
CA TRP A 198 6.39 5.56 -5.46
C TRP A 198 5.46 6.28 -4.44
N HIS A 199 5.52 5.94 -3.16
CA HIS A 199 4.81 6.70 -2.12
C HIS A 199 5.37 8.11 -1.98
N LEU A 200 6.70 8.27 -2.07
CA LEU A 200 7.36 9.58 -2.03
C LEU A 200 7.05 10.39 -3.30
N GLU A 201 6.96 9.73 -4.47
CA GLU A 201 6.52 10.40 -5.70
C GLU A 201 5.10 10.92 -5.58
N ARG A 202 4.19 10.13 -5.02
CA ARG A 202 2.83 10.57 -4.72
C ARG A 202 2.82 11.77 -3.76
N GLU A 203 3.66 11.76 -2.74
CA GLU A 203 3.88 12.89 -1.83
C GLU A 203 4.36 14.14 -2.60
N ARG A 204 5.36 13.99 -3.50
CA ARG A 204 5.88 15.07 -4.35
C ARG A 204 4.77 15.70 -5.19
N ILE A 205 3.98 14.89 -5.88
CA ILE A 205 2.88 15.35 -6.73
C ILE A 205 1.88 16.20 -5.93
N TYR A 206 1.44 15.71 -4.77
CA TYR A 206 0.48 16.45 -3.95
C TYR A 206 1.07 17.70 -3.30
N ALA A 207 2.35 17.69 -2.95
CA ALA A 207 3.04 18.87 -2.46
C ALA A 207 3.09 19.97 -3.53
N GLU A 208 3.42 19.59 -4.77
CA GLU A 208 3.43 20.49 -5.92
C GLU A 208 2.04 21.06 -6.21
N LEU A 209 1.01 20.19 -6.33
CA LEU A 209 -0.35 20.61 -6.68
C LEU A 209 -1.01 21.50 -5.61
N HIS A 210 -0.69 21.29 -4.35
CA HIS A 210 -1.29 22.06 -3.24
C HIS A 210 -0.38 23.17 -2.70
N GLY A 211 0.81 23.37 -3.29
CA GLY A 211 1.78 24.38 -2.81
C GLY A 211 2.20 24.15 -1.34
N ARG A 212 2.28 22.91 -0.89
CA ARG A 212 2.59 22.54 0.51
C ARG A 212 4.01 22.00 0.61
N PRO A 213 4.72 22.30 1.71
CA PRO A 213 6.03 21.70 1.93
C PRO A 213 5.89 20.19 2.12
N ARG A 214 6.86 19.45 1.63
CA ARG A 214 7.07 18.05 1.97
C ARG A 214 7.64 17.92 3.38
N PRO A 215 7.46 16.77 4.05
CA PRO A 215 8.23 16.45 5.25
C PRO A 215 9.73 16.60 5.00
N GLY A 216 10.44 17.19 5.96
CA GLY A 216 11.89 17.43 5.85
C GLY A 216 12.75 16.17 5.94
N ALA A 217 12.14 15.01 6.15
CA ALA A 217 12.78 13.70 6.17
C ALA A 217 11.80 12.63 5.73
N CYS A 218 12.28 11.61 5.02
CA CYS A 218 11.52 10.43 4.58
C CYS A 218 11.62 9.24 5.55
N GLY A 219 12.32 9.40 6.67
CA GLY A 219 12.53 8.38 7.68
C GLY A 219 13.44 8.84 8.80
N ALA A 220 13.76 7.91 9.71
CA ALA A 220 14.78 8.10 10.74
C ALA A 220 15.46 6.77 11.06
N ARG A 221 16.67 6.88 11.67
CA ARG A 221 17.45 5.76 12.19
C ARG A 221 17.81 6.01 13.65
N ALA A 222 17.74 4.96 14.48
CA ALA A 222 18.15 4.95 15.87
C ALA A 222 19.01 3.71 16.13
N GLY A 223 20.33 3.84 15.99
CA GLY A 223 21.24 2.71 15.95
C GLY A 223 20.92 1.76 14.78
N GLU A 224 20.63 0.48 15.07
CA GLU A 224 20.23 -0.51 14.05
C GLU A 224 18.74 -0.40 13.66
N ALA A 225 17.94 0.29 14.45
CA ALA A 225 16.51 0.44 14.17
C ALA A 225 16.26 1.57 13.16
N SER A 226 15.22 1.41 12.34
CA SER A 226 14.86 2.41 11.35
C SER A 226 13.37 2.43 11.05
N ALA A 227 12.88 3.59 10.59
CA ALA A 227 11.54 3.75 10.07
C ALA A 227 11.58 4.57 8.79
N LEU A 228 10.69 4.24 7.84
CA LEU A 228 10.46 4.98 6.61
C LEU A 228 9.02 5.44 6.59
N TRP A 229 8.76 6.63 6.09
CA TRP A 229 7.43 7.23 6.04
C TRP A 229 7.20 8.11 4.82
N ALA A 230 5.95 8.42 4.55
CA ALA A 230 5.53 9.37 3.54
C ALA A 230 4.32 10.20 4.03
N MET A 231 4.09 11.34 3.41
CA MET A 231 2.92 12.17 3.66
C MET A 231 1.72 11.69 2.85
N VAL A 232 0.56 11.62 3.51
CA VAL A 232 -0.74 11.57 2.83
C VAL A 232 -1.41 12.92 2.95
N ALA A 233 -1.26 13.75 1.92
CA ALA A 233 -1.69 15.14 1.93
C ALA A 233 -3.20 15.31 2.16
N LYS A 234 -4.03 14.43 1.57
CA LYS A 234 -5.48 14.42 1.70
C LYS A 234 -5.96 14.38 3.16
N THR A 235 -5.38 13.51 3.95
CA THR A 235 -5.76 13.30 5.36
C THR A 235 -4.86 14.04 6.33
N ARG A 236 -3.89 14.80 5.82
CA ARG A 236 -2.87 15.53 6.60
C ARG A 236 -2.16 14.62 7.60
N GLN A 237 -1.76 13.45 7.14
CA GLN A 237 -1.10 12.42 7.95
C GLN A 237 0.31 12.14 7.44
N LEU A 238 1.20 11.84 8.35
CA LEU A 238 2.44 11.14 8.06
C LEU A 238 2.19 9.66 8.32
N VAL A 239 2.37 8.82 7.31
CA VAL A 239 2.16 7.38 7.43
C VAL A 239 3.50 6.65 7.47
N VAL A 240 3.68 5.79 8.46
CA VAL A 240 4.87 4.95 8.55
C VAL A 240 4.70 3.81 7.54
N LEU A 241 5.57 3.78 6.54
CA LEU A 241 5.57 2.77 5.48
C LEU A 241 6.20 1.46 5.95
N MET A 242 7.32 1.58 6.70
CA MET A 242 8.09 0.46 7.25
C MET A 242 8.63 0.85 8.62
N LEU A 243 8.62 -0.10 9.55
CA LEU A 243 9.24 0.04 10.88
C LEU A 243 10.06 -1.22 11.17
N ASP A 244 11.36 -1.04 11.44
CA ASP A 244 12.24 -2.08 11.98
C ASP A 244 12.79 -1.63 13.33
N ALA A 245 12.24 -2.20 14.42
CA ALA A 245 12.68 -1.96 15.79
C ALA A 245 12.65 -3.29 16.58
N ARG A 246 13.57 -3.46 17.51
CA ARG A 246 13.65 -4.66 18.37
C ARG A 246 13.11 -4.42 19.77
N THR A 247 13.08 -3.16 20.18
CA THR A 247 12.68 -2.78 21.54
C THR A 247 11.68 -1.63 21.52
N PRO A 248 10.82 -1.52 22.54
CA PRO A 248 9.93 -0.37 22.68
C PRO A 248 10.68 0.96 22.67
N ALA A 249 11.86 1.04 23.30
CA ALA A 249 12.67 2.27 23.32
C ALA A 249 13.06 2.72 21.90
N GLN A 250 13.47 1.81 21.02
CA GLN A 250 13.78 2.09 19.62
C GLN A 250 12.53 2.55 18.85
N ALA A 251 11.43 1.80 18.95
CA ALA A 251 10.18 2.14 18.28
C ALA A 251 9.66 3.51 18.74
N HIS A 252 9.67 3.78 20.05
CA HIS A 252 9.24 5.05 20.62
C HIS A 252 10.11 6.23 20.13
N ALA A 253 11.44 6.04 20.04
CA ALA A 253 12.34 7.08 19.53
C ALA A 253 12.03 7.43 18.06
N LEU A 254 11.84 6.41 17.20
CA LEU A 254 11.52 6.57 15.78
C LEU A 254 10.14 7.21 15.58
N LEU A 255 9.11 6.76 16.31
CA LEU A 255 7.76 7.30 16.21
C LEU A 255 7.65 8.74 16.74
N ARG A 256 8.39 9.10 17.78
CA ARG A 256 8.51 10.50 18.23
C ARG A 256 9.19 11.37 17.18
N ALA A 257 10.24 10.87 16.51
CA ALA A 257 10.87 11.58 15.41
C ALA A 257 9.89 11.81 14.25
N ALA A 258 9.08 10.80 13.89
CA ALA A 258 8.02 10.92 12.92
C ALA A 258 6.98 11.98 13.31
N ALA A 259 6.55 12.01 14.60
CA ALA A 259 5.60 12.99 15.12
C ALA A 259 6.13 14.42 15.03
N GLN A 260 7.42 14.63 15.29
CA GLN A 260 8.07 15.94 15.16
C GLN A 260 8.20 16.38 13.69
N VAL A 261 8.54 15.44 12.79
CA VAL A 261 8.58 15.72 11.34
C VAL A 261 7.19 16.08 10.85
N ALA A 262 6.16 15.33 11.25
CA ALA A 262 4.77 15.61 10.93
C ALA A 262 4.36 17.02 11.40
N HIS A 263 4.69 17.41 12.64
CA HIS A 263 4.40 18.74 13.18
C HIS A 263 5.06 19.85 12.34
N ARG A 264 6.35 19.73 12.03
CA ARG A 264 7.06 20.71 11.20
C ARG A 264 6.49 20.84 9.79
N ALA A 265 5.96 19.75 9.23
CA ALA A 265 5.29 19.74 7.93
C ALA A 265 3.81 20.19 7.98
N GLY A 266 3.31 20.63 9.16
CA GLY A 266 1.92 21.04 9.33
C GLY A 266 0.90 19.93 9.23
N LEU A 267 1.33 18.66 9.42
CA LEU A 267 0.46 17.50 9.47
C LEU A 267 -0.16 17.34 10.85
N SER A 268 -1.29 16.66 10.95
CA SER A 268 -2.03 16.53 12.22
C SER A 268 -1.59 15.33 13.07
N ARG A 269 -1.14 14.25 12.44
CA ARG A 269 -0.86 12.99 13.13
C ARG A 269 0.09 12.10 12.34
N VAL A 270 0.64 11.11 13.05
CA VAL A 270 1.36 9.95 12.49
C VAL A 270 0.47 8.73 12.59
N VAL A 271 0.46 7.90 11.57
CA VAL A 271 -0.26 6.61 11.53
C VAL A 271 0.72 5.49 11.25
N LEU A 272 0.70 4.47 12.06
CA LEU A 272 1.41 3.21 11.88
C LEU A 272 0.39 2.08 11.78
N TRP A 273 0.43 1.32 10.71
CA TRP A 273 -0.36 0.10 10.60
C TRP A 273 0.18 -0.97 11.55
N GLU A 274 -0.75 -1.61 12.26
CA GLU A 274 -0.38 -2.70 13.15
C GLU A 274 -0.03 -3.96 12.37
N GLU A 275 1.14 -4.50 12.66
CA GLU A 275 1.62 -5.79 12.19
C GLU A 275 1.83 -6.73 13.39
N PRO A 276 1.98 -8.04 13.18
CA PRO A 276 2.35 -8.96 14.27
C PRO A 276 3.58 -8.45 15.03
N GLY A 277 3.46 -8.31 16.35
CA GLY A 277 4.50 -7.76 17.22
C GLY A 277 4.48 -6.25 17.44
N THR A 278 3.81 -5.46 16.60
CA THR A 278 3.69 -4.00 16.76
C THR A 278 3.14 -3.58 18.14
N PRO A 279 2.09 -4.23 18.71
CA PRO A 279 1.58 -3.85 20.02
C PRO A 279 2.65 -3.85 21.13
N ALA A 280 3.51 -4.86 21.15
CA ALA A 280 4.58 -4.95 22.14
C ALA A 280 5.63 -3.84 21.99
N LEU A 281 5.82 -3.31 20.79
CA LEU A 281 6.76 -2.24 20.51
C LEU A 281 6.19 -0.84 20.80
N VAL A 282 4.90 -0.64 20.63
CA VAL A 282 4.26 0.69 20.70
C VAL A 282 3.54 0.92 22.02
N GLN A 283 3.13 -0.14 22.73
CA GLN A 283 2.49 -0.03 24.03
C GLN A 283 3.31 0.82 25.00
N GLY A 284 2.63 1.75 25.69
CA GLY A 284 3.29 2.69 26.63
C GLY A 284 3.91 3.92 25.97
N LEU A 285 3.85 4.06 24.65
CA LEU A 285 4.22 5.33 24.00
C LEU A 285 3.18 6.40 24.31
N ALA A 286 3.60 7.46 24.98
CA ALA A 286 2.71 8.56 25.38
C ALA A 286 2.04 9.19 24.15
N GLY A 287 0.70 9.32 24.22
CA GLY A 287 -0.12 9.86 23.14
C GLY A 287 -0.43 8.89 22.00
N ALA A 288 0.07 7.66 22.03
CA ALA A 288 -0.29 6.65 21.04
C ALA A 288 -1.63 6.00 21.39
N GLU A 289 -2.54 5.98 20.43
CA GLU A 289 -3.85 5.34 20.54
C GLU A 289 -3.95 4.21 19.50
N ARG A 290 -4.49 3.07 19.94
CA ARG A 290 -4.81 1.94 19.05
C ARG A 290 -6.26 2.06 18.61
N VAL A 291 -6.47 2.21 17.31
CA VAL A 291 -7.79 2.44 16.68
C VAL A 291 -8.11 1.32 15.71
N ALA A 292 -9.32 0.77 15.76
CA ALA A 292 -9.77 -0.20 14.76
C ALA A 292 -9.84 0.47 13.39
N ARG A 293 -9.30 -0.19 12.36
CA ARG A 293 -9.33 0.31 11.00
C ARG A 293 -10.65 -0.05 10.34
N GLU A 294 -11.31 0.93 9.74
CA GLU A 294 -12.60 0.77 9.05
C GLU A 294 -12.43 0.74 7.52
N ASP A 295 -11.35 1.31 7.01
CA ASP A 295 -10.97 1.33 5.59
C ASP A 295 -9.59 0.69 5.36
N ALA A 296 -9.22 0.49 4.13
CA ALA A 296 -7.98 -0.19 3.74
C ALA A 296 -7.77 -1.54 4.47
N LEU A 297 -8.86 -2.31 4.64
CA LEU A 297 -8.85 -3.60 5.33
C LEU A 297 -8.04 -4.62 4.52
N PRO A 298 -6.99 -5.24 5.11
CA PRO A 298 -6.14 -6.17 4.38
C PRO A 298 -6.90 -7.47 4.10
N MET A 299 -6.85 -7.89 2.86
CA MET A 299 -7.43 -9.14 2.40
C MET A 299 -6.42 -9.92 1.57
N LEU A 300 -6.39 -11.22 1.74
CA LEU A 300 -5.48 -12.13 1.03
C LEU A 300 -6.25 -13.30 0.42
N ARG A 301 -5.92 -13.62 -0.82
CA ARG A 301 -6.30 -14.84 -1.50
C ARG A 301 -5.04 -15.67 -1.79
N PRO A 302 -4.93 -16.91 -1.27
CA PRO A 302 -3.89 -17.84 -1.71
C PRO A 302 -4.06 -18.19 -3.20
N LEU A 303 -2.97 -18.19 -3.96
CA LEU A 303 -2.90 -18.66 -5.34
C LEU A 303 -2.24 -20.04 -5.43
N ARG A 304 -1.73 -20.54 -4.31
CA ARG A 304 -1.20 -21.90 -4.13
C ARG A 304 -1.57 -22.44 -2.75
N PRO A 305 -1.60 -23.76 -2.54
CA PRO A 305 -1.79 -24.35 -1.22
C PRO A 305 -0.59 -24.07 -0.29
N GLY A 306 -0.81 -24.18 1.02
CA GLY A 306 0.24 -24.12 2.05
C GLY A 306 0.57 -22.72 2.57
N LEU A 307 -0.13 -21.66 2.17
CA LEU A 307 0.01 -20.36 2.80
C LEU A 307 -0.66 -20.34 4.18
N PRO A 308 -0.11 -19.58 5.14
CA PRO A 308 -0.70 -19.45 6.47
C PRO A 308 -2.04 -18.69 6.43
N PRO A 309 -2.83 -18.72 7.51
CA PRO A 309 -3.97 -17.82 7.69
C PRO A 309 -3.56 -16.36 7.53
N VAL A 310 -4.48 -15.55 7.01
CA VAL A 310 -4.22 -14.12 6.70
C VAL A 310 -3.84 -13.31 7.94
N GLU A 311 -4.29 -13.71 9.12
CA GLU A 311 -4.01 -13.08 10.41
C GLU A 311 -2.53 -13.20 10.84
N GLN A 312 -1.79 -14.12 10.22
CA GLN A 312 -0.35 -14.33 10.48
C GLN A 312 0.54 -13.58 9.46
N VAL A 313 -0.07 -12.88 8.50
CA VAL A 313 0.65 -12.18 7.43
C VAL A 313 0.84 -10.72 7.82
N PRO A 314 2.08 -10.21 7.88
CA PRO A 314 2.33 -8.78 8.09
C PRO A 314 1.96 -7.98 6.83
N PHE A 315 1.27 -6.86 7.04
CA PHE A 315 0.87 -5.94 5.99
C PHE A 315 1.37 -4.53 6.31
N PRO A 316 2.67 -4.24 6.11
CA PRO A 316 3.17 -2.88 6.28
C PRO A 316 2.49 -1.92 5.30
N ARG A 317 2.36 -0.65 5.71
CA ARG A 317 1.72 0.38 4.89
C ARG A 317 2.42 0.59 3.54
N GLY A 318 3.69 0.23 3.46
CA GLY A 318 4.46 0.27 2.22
C GLY A 318 3.94 -0.65 1.10
N LEU A 319 3.08 -1.62 1.41
CA LEU A 319 2.44 -2.52 0.42
C LEU A 319 1.15 -1.94 -0.17
N TRP A 320 0.57 -0.90 0.44
CA TRP A 320 -0.66 -0.27 -0.05
C TRP A 320 -0.41 0.48 -1.37
N VAL A 321 -1.41 0.49 -2.27
CA VAL A 321 -1.37 1.14 -3.57
C VAL A 321 -2.66 1.88 -3.88
#